data_1aadbb7547ebe7420dd573ce06b20afc
#
_entry.id   1aadbb7547ebe7420dd573ce06b20afc
#
_cell.length_a   1.000
_cell.length_b   1.000
_cell.length_c   1.000
_cell.angle_alpha   90.00
_cell.angle_beta   90.00
_cell.angle_gamma   90.00
#
_symmetry.space_group_name_H-M   'P 1'
#
loop_
_entity.id
_entity.type
_entity.pdbx_description
1 polymer ?
#
loop_
_entity_poly.entity_id
_entity_poly.type
_entity_poly.pdbx_seq_one_letter_code
_entity_poly.pdbx_strand_id
1 'polypeptide(L)'
;DCSSRGLGDVYKRQIIGLMIFLTSNLFVTHDIKYPLVMAVFIILTAITFSLFGFIIGIWAQNWEKLSIIPTLLVTPLVFLGGSFYSIDMLPEFWQKVSLLNPVFYLISGFRWSFFGTSEIPIALSIVAILSFMAICLLIIAIIFKTGYRLRT
;
A
#
# COMPACT_ATOMS: atom_id res chain seq x y z
N ASP A 1 -20.45 20.52 5.36
CA ASP A 1 -20.38 19.28 6.16
C ASP A 1 -19.61 18.14 5.52
N CYS A 2 -19.40 18.14 4.22
CA CYS A 2 -18.59 17.12 3.54
C CYS A 2 -17.08 17.26 3.86
N SER A 3 -16.61 18.48 4.06
CA SER A 3 -15.21 18.78 4.39
C SER A 3 -14.83 18.36 5.82
N SER A 4 -15.74 18.52 6.77
CA SER A 4 -15.49 18.15 8.17
C SER A 4 -15.44 16.63 8.38
N ARG A 5 -16.23 15.87 7.63
CA ARG A 5 -16.18 14.39 7.68
C ARG A 5 -14.88 13.85 7.08
N GLY A 6 -14.42 14.41 5.97
CA GLY A 6 -13.16 13.99 5.35
C GLY A 6 -11.94 14.23 6.26
N LEU A 7 -11.88 15.37 6.91
CA LEU A 7 -10.82 15.69 7.88
C LEU A 7 -10.85 14.72 9.09
N GLY A 8 -12.04 14.44 9.62
CA GLY A 8 -12.19 13.50 10.74
C GLY A 8 -11.69 12.09 10.42
N ASP A 9 -11.92 11.61 9.20
CA ASP A 9 -11.46 10.28 8.78
C ASP A 9 -9.95 10.21 8.56
N VAL A 10 -9.32 11.28 8.10
CA VAL A 10 -7.86 11.37 7.98
C VAL A 10 -7.20 11.34 9.36
N TYR A 11 -7.72 12.11 10.32
CA TYR A 11 -7.20 12.10 11.70
C TYR A 11 -7.37 10.75 12.38
N LYS A 12 -8.49 10.07 12.20
CA LYS A 12 -8.71 8.72 12.75
C LYS A 12 -7.65 7.73 12.29
N ARG A 13 -7.32 7.71 11.01
CA ARG A 13 -6.30 6.82 10.44
C ARG A 13 -4.91 7.14 10.97
N GLN A 14 -4.56 8.42 11.08
CA GLN A 14 -3.29 8.85 11.65
C GLN A 14 -3.15 8.48 13.13
N ILE A 15 -4.22 8.66 13.92
CA ILE A 15 -4.24 8.28 15.34
C ILE A 15 -4.05 6.78 15.50
N ILE A 16 -4.75 5.96 14.69
CA ILE A 16 -4.60 4.50 14.71
C ILE A 16 -3.15 4.10 14.38
N GLY A 17 -2.57 4.65 13.33
CA GLY A 17 -1.18 4.38 12.97
C GLY A 17 -0.20 4.78 14.07
N LEU A 18 -0.40 5.94 14.68
CA LEU A 18 0.41 6.40 15.79
C LEU A 18 0.27 5.50 17.02
N MET A 19 -0.94 5.08 17.36
CA MET A 19 -1.19 4.18 18.49
C MET A 19 -0.54 2.82 18.27
N ILE A 20 -0.62 2.25 17.08
CA ILE A 20 0.05 1.00 16.72
C ILE A 20 1.55 1.15 16.88
N PHE A 21 2.13 2.24 16.40
CA PHE A 21 3.56 2.51 16.50
C PHE A 21 4.01 2.66 17.96
N LEU A 22 3.28 3.43 18.76
CA LEU A 22 3.58 3.60 20.20
C LEU A 22 3.46 2.30 20.98
N THR A 23 2.40 1.52 20.71
CA THR A 23 2.19 0.22 21.34
C THR A 23 3.30 -0.76 20.96
N SER A 24 3.70 -0.77 19.70
CA SER A 24 4.81 -1.59 19.24
C SER A 24 6.13 -1.26 19.95
N ASN A 25 6.41 0.02 20.17
CA ASN A 25 7.61 0.47 20.90
C ASN A 25 7.61 0.04 22.38
N LEU A 26 6.44 -0.20 22.96
CA LEU A 26 6.31 -0.66 24.35
C LEU A 26 6.75 -2.12 24.52
N PHE A 27 6.53 -2.95 23.48
CA PHE A 27 6.87 -4.37 23.49
C PHE A 27 8.24 -4.68 22.89
N VAL A 28 8.67 -3.88 21.93
CA VAL A 28 9.94 -4.06 21.23
C VAL A 28 10.60 -2.69 21.06
N THR A 29 11.82 -2.56 21.60
CA THR A 29 12.64 -1.38 21.31
C THR A 29 13.09 -1.42 19.85
N HIS A 30 12.50 -0.57 19.04
CA HIS A 30 12.85 -0.47 17.62
C HIS A 30 14.00 0.49 17.44
N ASP A 31 15.20 -0.03 17.24
CA ASP A 31 16.28 0.74 16.67
C ASP A 31 16.06 0.86 15.16
N ILE A 32 15.45 1.97 14.76
CA ILE A 32 15.24 2.26 13.33
C ILE A 32 16.59 2.61 12.71
N LYS A 33 17.14 1.69 11.91
CA LYS A 33 18.45 1.91 11.28
C LYS A 33 18.43 3.03 10.24
N TYR A 34 17.35 3.12 9.48
CA TYR A 34 17.24 4.06 8.37
C TYR A 34 15.89 4.82 8.42
N PRO A 35 15.76 5.86 9.28
CA PRO A 35 14.49 6.58 9.44
C PRO A 35 14.09 7.34 8.17
N LEU A 36 15.05 7.81 7.38
CA LEU A 36 14.80 8.51 6.12
C LEU A 36 14.14 7.57 5.09
N VAL A 37 14.64 6.36 4.97
CA VAL A 37 14.09 5.33 4.08
C VAL A 37 12.68 4.92 4.52
N MET A 38 12.46 4.81 5.82
CA MET A 38 11.12 4.55 6.37
C MET A 38 10.13 5.65 5.95
N ALA A 39 10.52 6.92 6.08
CA ALA A 39 9.69 8.05 5.66
C ALA A 39 9.37 8.00 4.16
N VAL A 40 10.35 7.69 3.32
CA VAL A 40 10.17 7.54 1.87
C VAL A 40 9.17 6.42 1.56
N PHE A 41 9.29 5.26 2.20
CA PHE A 41 8.36 4.15 1.98
C PHE A 41 6.95 4.42 2.48
N ILE A 42 6.79 5.17 3.58
CA ILE A 42 5.47 5.63 4.04
C ILE A 42 4.81 6.54 3.00
N ILE A 43 5.56 7.48 2.44
CA ILE A 43 5.07 8.39 1.39
C ILE A 43 4.72 7.58 0.13
N LEU A 44 5.57 6.68 -0.32
CA LEU A 44 5.32 5.81 -1.46
C LEU A 44 4.07 4.95 -1.27
N THR A 45 3.89 4.40 -0.08
CA THR A 45 2.69 3.64 0.29
C THR A 45 1.44 4.50 0.18
N ALA A 46 1.46 5.71 0.75
CA ALA A 46 0.35 6.64 0.71
C ALA A 46 -0.03 6.99 -0.74
N ILE A 47 0.95 7.31 -1.58
CA ILE A 47 0.73 7.66 -3.00
C ILE A 47 0.19 6.45 -3.77
N THR A 48 0.78 5.27 -3.60
CA THR A 48 0.37 4.04 -4.29
C THR A 48 -1.08 3.67 -3.99
N PHE A 49 -1.45 3.66 -2.71
CA PHE A 49 -2.82 3.36 -2.31
C PHE A 49 -3.81 4.47 -2.68
N SER A 50 -3.38 5.73 -2.70
CA SER A 50 -4.18 6.85 -3.16
C SER A 50 -4.53 6.72 -4.65
N LEU A 51 -3.55 6.41 -5.50
CA LEU A 51 -3.75 6.16 -6.92
C LEU A 51 -4.66 4.96 -7.17
N PHE A 52 -4.44 3.89 -6.45
CA PHE A 52 -5.24 2.68 -6.54
C PHE A 52 -6.69 2.92 -6.11
N GLY A 53 -6.87 3.64 -4.99
CA GLY A 53 -8.19 4.04 -4.50
C GLY A 53 -8.93 4.96 -5.47
N PHE A 54 -8.23 5.86 -6.15
CA PHE A 54 -8.81 6.72 -7.16
C PHE A 54 -9.33 5.92 -8.37
N ILE A 55 -8.57 4.94 -8.84
CA ILE A 55 -8.99 4.04 -9.92
C ILE A 55 -10.25 3.26 -9.53
N ILE A 56 -10.25 2.70 -8.31
CA ILE A 56 -11.41 1.98 -7.78
C ILE A 56 -12.62 2.91 -7.65
N GLY A 57 -12.41 4.16 -7.21
CA GLY A 57 -13.45 5.17 -7.08
C GLY A 57 -14.14 5.49 -8.39
N ILE A 58 -13.41 5.58 -9.49
CA ILE A 58 -13.98 5.78 -10.84
C ILE A 58 -14.75 4.54 -11.31
N TRP A 59 -14.25 3.36 -10.98
CA TRP A 59 -14.84 2.10 -11.43
C TRP A 59 -16.08 1.69 -10.62
N ALA A 60 -16.14 2.06 -9.35
CA ALA A 60 -17.25 1.75 -8.46
C ALA A 60 -18.46 2.64 -8.76
N GLN A 61 -19.61 2.02 -9.03
CA GLN A 61 -20.86 2.72 -9.34
C GLN A 61 -21.70 3.03 -8.11
N ASN A 62 -21.54 2.26 -7.05
CA ASN A 62 -22.33 2.33 -5.82
C ASN A 62 -21.43 2.38 -4.58
N TRP A 63 -21.95 2.97 -3.50
CA TRP A 63 -21.27 3.03 -2.20
C TRP A 63 -20.89 1.66 -1.65
N GLU A 64 -21.71 0.63 -1.88
CA GLU A 64 -21.43 -0.74 -1.47
C GLU A 64 -20.17 -1.28 -2.16
N LYS A 65 -20.05 -1.09 -3.48
CA LYS A 65 -18.87 -1.49 -4.24
C LYS A 65 -17.62 -0.73 -3.81
N LEU A 66 -17.78 0.52 -3.42
CA LEU A 66 -16.70 1.40 -2.96
C LEU A 66 -16.08 0.93 -1.63
N SER A 67 -16.86 0.23 -0.81
CA SER A 67 -16.37 -0.33 0.46
C SER A 67 -15.94 -1.78 0.36
N ILE A 68 -16.64 -2.59 -0.43
CA ILE A 68 -16.39 -4.03 -0.56
C ILE A 68 -15.14 -4.32 -1.40
N ILE A 69 -14.99 -3.63 -2.54
CA ILE A 69 -13.88 -3.87 -3.46
C ILE A 69 -12.51 -3.66 -2.83
N PRO A 70 -12.23 -2.53 -2.14
CA PRO A 70 -10.95 -2.37 -1.46
C PRO A 70 -10.69 -3.46 -0.43
N THR A 71 -11.70 -3.83 0.35
CA THR A 71 -11.56 -4.87 1.36
C THR A 71 -11.23 -6.23 0.74
N LEU A 72 -11.94 -6.61 -0.32
CA LEU A 72 -11.71 -7.88 -1.01
C LEU A 72 -10.37 -7.95 -1.75
N LEU A 73 -9.88 -6.81 -2.26
CA LEU A 73 -8.60 -6.75 -2.97
C LEU A 73 -7.41 -6.59 -2.02
N VAL A 74 -7.52 -5.67 -1.06
CA VAL A 74 -6.40 -5.34 -0.18
C VAL A 74 -6.11 -6.45 0.82
N THR A 75 -7.13 -7.13 1.34
CA THR A 75 -6.93 -8.19 2.33
C THR A 75 -6.08 -9.35 1.80
N PRO A 76 -6.37 -9.98 0.63
CA PRO A 76 -5.48 -10.98 0.06
C PRO A 76 -4.10 -10.45 -0.29
N LEU A 77 -4.01 -9.22 -0.80
CA LEU A 77 -2.74 -8.59 -1.14
C LEU A 77 -1.83 -8.42 0.09
N VAL A 78 -2.39 -7.98 1.21
CA VAL A 78 -1.65 -7.81 2.47
C VAL A 78 -1.20 -9.16 3.02
N PHE A 79 -2.05 -10.18 2.98
CA PHE A 79 -1.68 -11.53 3.41
C PHE A 79 -0.56 -12.12 2.55
N LEU A 80 -0.64 -12.01 1.24
CA LEU A 80 0.41 -12.46 0.32
C LEU A 80 1.64 -11.55 0.31
N GLY A 81 1.54 -10.35 0.87
CA GLY A 81 2.64 -9.40 0.96
C GLY A 81 3.71 -9.75 1.99
N GLY A 82 3.57 -10.84 2.74
CA GLY A 82 4.55 -11.27 3.72
C GLY A 82 4.47 -10.55 5.06
N SER A 83 3.31 -9.96 5.40
CA SER A 83 3.10 -9.28 6.68
C SER A 83 3.19 -10.22 7.89
N PHE A 84 2.71 -11.45 7.73
CA PHE A 84 2.58 -12.43 8.80
C PHE A 84 3.56 -13.60 8.71
N TYR A 85 4.22 -13.78 7.57
CA TYR A 85 5.15 -14.88 7.33
C TYR A 85 6.16 -14.50 6.24
N SER A 86 7.27 -15.24 6.16
CA SER A 86 8.26 -15.11 5.09
C SER A 86 7.76 -15.72 3.80
N ILE A 87 8.15 -15.11 2.67
CA ILE A 87 7.79 -15.62 1.34
C ILE A 87 8.33 -17.04 1.09
N ASP A 88 9.45 -17.37 1.71
CA ASP A 88 10.10 -18.70 1.59
C ASP A 88 9.26 -19.84 2.17
N MET A 89 8.30 -19.52 3.02
CA MET A 89 7.37 -20.50 3.59
C MET A 89 6.25 -20.92 2.63
N LEU A 90 6.10 -20.21 1.53
CA LEU A 90 5.05 -20.46 0.53
C LEU A 90 5.48 -21.47 -0.51
N PRO A 91 4.54 -22.25 -1.11
CA PRO A 91 4.80 -23.02 -2.32
C PRO A 91 5.26 -22.11 -3.46
N GLU A 92 6.06 -22.64 -4.39
CA GLU A 92 6.65 -21.88 -5.50
C GLU A 92 5.63 -21.06 -6.31
N PHE A 93 4.44 -21.60 -6.51
CA PHE A 93 3.37 -20.92 -7.22
C PHE A 93 2.97 -19.61 -6.49
N TRP A 94 2.76 -19.68 -5.20
CA TRP A 94 2.39 -18.55 -4.37
C TRP A 94 3.52 -17.54 -4.20
N GLN A 95 4.75 -18.00 -4.18
CA GLN A 95 5.93 -17.11 -4.21
C GLN A 95 5.93 -16.24 -5.47
N LYS A 96 5.67 -16.82 -6.63
CA LYS A 96 5.57 -16.09 -7.90
C LYS A 96 4.41 -15.09 -7.91
N VAL A 97 3.27 -15.47 -7.37
CA VAL A 97 2.12 -14.57 -7.21
C VAL A 97 2.45 -13.41 -6.28
N SER A 98 3.14 -13.68 -5.18
CA SER A 98 3.57 -12.64 -4.23
C SER A 98 4.57 -11.65 -4.86
N LEU A 99 5.45 -12.09 -5.74
CA LEU A 99 6.38 -11.22 -6.46
C LEU A 99 5.69 -10.25 -7.43
N LEU A 100 4.48 -10.53 -7.86
CA LEU A 100 3.65 -9.62 -8.65
C LEU A 100 2.87 -8.63 -7.78
N ASN A 101 2.87 -8.82 -6.48
CA ASN A 101 2.10 -8.01 -5.54
C ASN A 101 2.89 -6.75 -5.15
N PRO A 102 2.39 -5.52 -5.44
CA PRO A 102 3.08 -4.29 -5.04
C PRO A 102 3.19 -4.12 -3.53
N VAL A 103 2.25 -4.64 -2.76
CA VAL A 103 2.26 -4.59 -1.29
C VAL A 103 3.46 -5.35 -0.72
N PHE A 104 3.87 -6.43 -1.35
CA PHE A 104 5.06 -7.20 -0.97
C PHE A 104 6.33 -6.33 -0.97
N TYR A 105 6.52 -5.52 -2.00
CA TYR A 105 7.65 -4.61 -2.12
C TYR A 105 7.59 -3.47 -1.12
N LEU A 106 6.40 -2.94 -0.82
CA LEU A 106 6.20 -1.92 0.21
C LEU A 106 6.57 -2.45 1.59
N ILE A 107 6.09 -3.63 1.94
CA ILE A 107 6.37 -4.28 3.23
C ILE A 107 7.86 -4.63 3.35
N SER A 108 8.45 -5.17 2.29
CA SER A 108 9.87 -5.53 2.24
C SER A 108 10.77 -4.31 2.43
N GLY A 109 10.48 -3.20 1.76
CA GLY A 109 11.21 -1.96 1.91
C GLY A 109 11.06 -1.34 3.28
N PHE A 110 9.87 -1.37 3.84
CA PHE A 110 9.60 -0.90 5.19
C PHE A 110 10.35 -1.73 6.24
N ARG A 111 10.34 -3.04 6.10
CA ARG A 111 11.10 -3.98 6.95
C ARG A 111 12.59 -3.72 6.87
N TRP A 112 13.12 -3.47 5.67
CA TRP A 112 14.52 -3.13 5.48
C TRP A 112 14.92 -1.85 6.25
N SER A 113 14.03 -0.86 6.30
CA SER A 113 14.28 0.39 7.02
C SER A 113 14.47 0.19 8.53
N PHE A 114 13.80 -0.82 9.10
CA PHE A 114 13.94 -1.17 10.51
C PHE A 114 15.16 -2.05 10.80
N PHE A 115 15.30 -3.13 10.04
CA PHE A 115 16.29 -4.18 10.34
C PHE A 115 17.57 -4.10 9.52
N GLY A 116 17.57 -3.36 8.43
CA GLY A 116 18.67 -3.30 7.47
C GLY A 116 18.82 -4.57 6.61
N THR A 117 17.90 -5.51 6.75
CA THR A 117 17.85 -6.75 5.98
C THR A 117 16.45 -6.97 5.43
N SER A 118 16.34 -7.46 4.22
CA SER A 118 15.09 -7.85 3.59
C SER A 118 15.32 -9.02 2.64
N GLU A 119 14.24 -9.70 2.31
CA GLU A 119 14.26 -10.83 1.35
C GLU A 119 14.62 -10.37 -0.07
N ILE A 120 14.40 -9.11 -0.37
CA ILE A 120 14.65 -8.51 -1.69
C ILE A 120 15.50 -7.25 -1.56
N PRO A 121 16.42 -6.99 -2.51
CA PRO A 121 17.17 -5.74 -2.54
C PRO A 121 16.26 -4.52 -2.57
N ILE A 122 16.57 -3.53 -1.75
CA ILE A 122 15.76 -2.30 -1.66
C ILE A 122 15.60 -1.57 -3.00
N ALA A 123 16.64 -1.62 -3.84
CA ALA A 123 16.59 -1.02 -5.17
C ALA A 123 15.51 -1.66 -6.04
N LEU A 124 15.38 -2.98 -5.99
CA LEU A 124 14.33 -3.71 -6.70
C LEU A 124 12.94 -3.36 -6.18
N SER A 125 12.77 -3.22 -4.87
CA SER A 125 11.52 -2.79 -4.24
C SER A 125 11.11 -1.41 -4.72
N ILE A 126 12.02 -0.45 -4.75
CA ILE A 126 11.75 0.91 -5.23
C ILE A 126 11.35 0.92 -6.71
N VAL A 127 12.08 0.20 -7.56
CA VAL A 127 11.79 0.10 -8.99
C VAL A 127 10.42 -0.53 -9.22
N ALA A 128 10.09 -1.59 -8.50
CA ALA A 128 8.79 -2.27 -8.61
C ALA A 128 7.64 -1.35 -8.21
N ILE A 129 7.77 -0.62 -7.11
CA ILE A 129 6.76 0.33 -6.64
C ILE A 129 6.58 1.49 -7.63
N LEU A 130 7.67 2.06 -8.13
CA LEU A 130 7.62 3.14 -9.12
C LEU A 130 6.99 2.66 -10.42
N SER A 131 7.28 1.44 -10.87
CA SER A 131 6.66 0.82 -12.04
C SER A 131 5.15 0.65 -11.85
N PHE A 132 4.72 0.19 -10.68
CA PHE A 132 3.31 0.06 -10.35
C PHE A 132 2.61 1.42 -10.33
N MET A 133 3.23 2.44 -9.74
CA MET A 133 2.71 3.81 -9.74
C MET A 133 2.59 4.36 -11.16
N ALA A 134 3.58 4.12 -12.02
CA ALA A 134 3.55 4.54 -13.42
C ALA A 134 2.40 3.87 -14.19
N ILE A 135 2.16 2.58 -13.95
CA ILE A 135 1.02 1.86 -14.53
C ILE A 135 -0.31 2.47 -14.07
N CYS A 136 -0.45 2.77 -12.77
CA CYS A 136 -1.65 3.42 -12.24
C CYS A 136 -1.89 4.80 -12.87
N LEU A 137 -0.84 5.62 -12.99
CA LEU A 137 -0.93 6.94 -13.63
C LEU A 137 -1.31 6.82 -15.10
N LEU A 138 -0.77 5.83 -15.80
CA LEU A 138 -1.10 5.58 -17.20
C LEU A 138 -2.57 5.17 -17.37
N ILE A 139 -3.09 4.32 -16.51
CA ILE A 139 -4.50 3.94 -16.48
C ILE A 139 -5.39 5.17 -16.23
N ILE A 140 -5.03 6.01 -15.28
CA ILE A 140 -5.76 7.25 -14.98
C ILE A 140 -5.73 8.19 -16.18
N ALA A 141 -4.58 8.37 -16.84
CA ALA A 141 -4.44 9.19 -18.03
C ALA A 141 -5.31 8.69 -19.18
N ILE A 142 -5.39 7.38 -19.39
CA ILE A 142 -6.25 6.75 -20.41
C ILE A 142 -7.73 7.00 -20.08
N ILE A 143 -8.13 6.87 -18.81
CA ILE A 143 -9.50 7.13 -18.37
C ILE A 143 -9.89 8.58 -18.66
N PHE A 144 -9.03 9.54 -18.36
CA PHE A 144 -9.29 10.94 -18.63
C PHE A 144 -9.33 11.26 -20.13
N LYS A 145 -8.45 10.67 -20.95
CA LYS A 145 -8.46 10.86 -22.41
C LYS A 145 -9.68 10.27 -23.08
N THR A 146 -10.09 9.08 -22.66
CA THR A 146 -11.24 8.37 -23.25
C THR A 146 -12.57 8.89 -22.75
N GLY A 147 -12.59 9.67 -21.65
CA GLY A 147 -13.82 10.13 -20.99
C GLY A 147 -14.67 8.98 -20.44
N TYR A 148 -14.05 7.82 -20.23
CA TYR A 148 -14.73 6.64 -19.74
C TYR A 148 -15.34 6.90 -18.36
N ARG A 149 -16.65 6.81 -18.26
CA ARG A 149 -17.43 7.04 -17.02
C ARG A 149 -17.32 8.43 -16.38
N LEU A 150 -16.72 9.39 -17.04
CA LEU A 150 -16.74 10.79 -16.61
C LEU A 150 -17.94 11.57 -17.17
N ARG A 151 -18.67 10.97 -18.10
CA ARG A 151 -19.91 11.51 -18.66
C ARG A 151 -21.10 10.80 -18.02
N THR A 152 -21.67 11.41 -17.01
CA THR A 152 -23.03 11.22 -16.56
C THR A 152 -23.76 12.52 -16.65
#